data_f4cd734d282979130269e8f38f607c70
#
_entry.id   f4cd734d282979130269e8f38f607c70
#
_cell.length_a   1.000
_cell.length_b   1.000
_cell.length_c   1.000
_cell.angle_alpha   90.00
_cell.angle_beta   90.00
_cell.angle_gamma   90.00
#
_symmetry.space_group_name_H-M   'P 1'
#
loop_
_entity.id
_entity.type
_entity.pdbx_description
1 polymer ?
#
loop_
_entity_poly.entity_id
_entity_poly.type
_entity_poly.pdbx_seq_one_letter_code
_entity_poly.pdbx_strand_id
1 'polypeptide(L)'
;MTQGQEYKLHERLTADTISLGRSSLCEIRLMNDQTWPWVLLVPALAGIREIYELSPEQQHQLMQESSALSRGMMEAFEGDKMNVAALGNMVPQLHLHHIVRFEGDPAWPGPVWGKQPPVPYDEYRLAEVKRSLAPVLSQLDAA
;
A
#
# COMPACT_ATOMS: atom_id res chain seq x y z
N MET A 1 -9.02 -13.86 -18.32
CA MET A 1 -7.88 -12.99 -18.63
C MET A 1 -7.98 -12.52 -20.07
N THR A 2 -7.79 -11.27 -20.28
CA THR A 2 -7.75 -10.73 -21.63
C THR A 2 -6.32 -10.86 -22.13
N GLN A 3 -6.14 -11.78 -23.06
CA GLN A 3 -4.85 -12.05 -23.65
C GLN A 3 -4.34 -10.79 -24.37
N GLY A 4 -3.10 -10.40 -24.10
CA GLY A 4 -2.50 -9.22 -24.72
C GLY A 4 -2.68 -7.93 -23.95
N GLN A 5 -3.44 -7.95 -22.85
CA GLN A 5 -3.52 -6.78 -21.98
C GLN A 5 -2.29 -6.69 -21.10
N GLU A 6 -1.71 -5.50 -21.05
CA GLU A 6 -0.61 -5.22 -20.16
C GLU A 6 -1.12 -4.56 -18.88
N TYR A 7 -0.44 -4.83 -17.78
CA TYR A 7 -0.71 -4.16 -16.53
C TYR A 7 -0.40 -2.67 -16.67
N LYS A 8 -1.32 -1.85 -16.21
CA LYS A 8 -1.12 -0.40 -16.13
C LYS A 8 -1.74 0.09 -14.84
N LEU A 9 -0.98 0.84 -14.06
CA LEU A 9 -1.49 1.44 -12.83
C LEU A 9 -2.58 2.44 -13.16
N HIS A 10 -3.71 2.35 -12.43
CA HIS A 10 -4.84 3.27 -12.61
C HIS A 10 -4.36 4.71 -12.45
N GLU A 11 -4.88 5.63 -13.28
CA GLU A 11 -4.43 7.03 -13.29
C GLU A 11 -4.63 7.72 -11.95
N ARG A 12 -5.70 7.39 -11.21
CA ARG A 12 -5.94 7.93 -9.87
C ARG A 12 -4.84 7.50 -8.89
N LEU A 13 -4.43 6.24 -8.97
CA LEU A 13 -3.35 5.73 -8.12
C LEU A 13 -2.02 6.37 -8.48
N THR A 14 -1.78 6.57 -9.78
CA THR A 14 -0.58 7.28 -10.23
C THR A 14 -0.54 8.71 -9.67
N ALA A 15 -1.69 9.39 -9.69
CA ALA A 15 -1.77 10.78 -9.24
C ALA A 15 -1.69 10.92 -7.72
N ASP A 16 -2.28 9.99 -6.98
CA ASP A 16 -2.41 10.11 -5.52
C ASP A 16 -1.28 9.46 -4.74
N THR A 17 -0.40 8.71 -5.41
CA THR A 17 0.65 7.95 -4.74
C THR A 17 2.01 8.17 -5.38
N ILE A 18 3.05 7.76 -4.66
CA ILE A 18 4.46 7.91 -5.06
C ILE A 18 5.05 6.50 -5.18
N SER A 19 5.80 6.24 -6.26
CA SER A 19 6.39 4.93 -6.48
C SER A 19 7.45 4.59 -5.42
N LEU A 20 7.37 3.38 -4.89
CA LEU A 20 8.39 2.82 -3.99
C LEU A 20 9.12 1.62 -4.62
N GLY A 21 8.70 1.18 -5.81
CA GLY A 21 9.30 0.04 -6.47
C GLY A 21 8.32 -1.10 -6.65
N ARG A 22 8.85 -2.32 -6.75
CA ARG A 22 8.05 -3.53 -6.97
C ARG A 22 8.50 -4.67 -6.09
N SER A 23 7.54 -5.52 -5.74
CA SER A 23 7.78 -6.84 -5.17
C SER A 23 7.60 -7.89 -6.27
N SER A 24 7.62 -9.16 -5.88
CA SER A 24 7.38 -10.26 -6.79
C SER A 24 6.01 -10.17 -7.49
N LEU A 25 4.98 -9.79 -6.77
CA LEU A 25 3.61 -9.72 -7.31
C LEU A 25 3.14 -8.29 -7.56
N CYS A 26 3.58 -7.33 -6.74
CA CYS A 26 2.92 -6.03 -6.66
C CYS A 26 3.80 -4.86 -7.07
N GLU A 27 3.15 -3.83 -7.57
CA GLU A 27 3.73 -2.49 -7.57
C GLU A 27 3.50 -1.90 -6.19
N ILE A 28 4.53 -1.28 -5.60
CA ILE A 28 4.47 -0.75 -4.23
C ILE A 28 4.37 0.77 -4.30
N ARG A 29 3.34 1.33 -3.69
CA ARG A 29 3.05 2.76 -3.76
C ARG A 29 2.92 3.37 -2.38
N LEU A 30 3.44 4.58 -2.19
CA LEU A 30 3.28 5.35 -0.95
C LEU A 30 2.13 6.33 -1.17
N MET A 31 1.10 6.26 -0.31
CA MET A 31 0.03 7.27 -0.37
C MET A 31 0.62 8.64 -0.04
N ASN A 32 0.35 9.62 -0.87
CA ASN A 32 0.90 10.96 -0.70
C ASN A 32 0.12 11.76 0.36
N ASP A 33 0.19 11.24 1.59
CA ASP A 33 -0.42 11.85 2.77
C ASP A 33 0.53 11.62 3.95
N GLN A 34 1.23 12.66 4.38
CA GLN A 34 2.25 12.52 5.43
C GLN A 34 1.66 12.29 6.82
N THR A 35 0.33 12.36 6.96
CA THR A 35 -0.32 12.20 8.26
C THR A 35 -0.11 10.79 8.84
N TRP A 36 -0.06 9.77 7.97
CA TRP A 36 0.14 8.37 8.37
C TRP A 36 1.17 7.70 7.49
N PRO A 37 1.97 6.76 8.03
CA PRO A 37 2.70 5.83 7.16
C PRO A 37 1.67 4.94 6.45
N TRP A 38 1.61 5.03 5.11
CA TRP A 38 0.51 4.46 4.34
C TRP A 38 1.02 3.95 3.00
N VAL A 39 1.09 2.63 2.86
CA VAL A 39 1.64 1.98 1.66
C VAL A 39 0.59 1.09 1.02
N LEU A 40 0.54 1.13 -0.31
CA LEU A 40 -0.37 0.30 -1.10
C LEU A 40 0.41 -0.79 -1.83
N LEU A 41 -0.14 -2.00 -1.82
CA LEU A 41 0.30 -3.09 -2.69
C LEU A 41 -0.71 -3.25 -3.81
N VAL A 42 -0.26 -3.09 -5.04
CA VAL A 42 -1.11 -3.19 -6.24
C VAL A 42 -0.62 -4.39 -7.06
N PRO A 43 -1.36 -5.51 -7.07
CA PRO A 43 -0.94 -6.64 -7.90
C PRO A 43 -0.74 -6.21 -9.36
N ALA A 44 0.45 -6.48 -9.91
CA ALA A 44 0.83 -6.00 -11.23
C ALA A 44 0.29 -6.93 -12.32
N LEU A 45 -1.02 -7.12 -12.33
CA LEU A 45 -1.74 -7.99 -13.24
C LEU A 45 -2.92 -7.23 -13.84
N ALA A 46 -3.11 -7.37 -15.15
CA ALA A 46 -4.18 -6.66 -15.85
C ALA A 46 -5.56 -7.16 -15.42
N GLY A 47 -6.48 -6.22 -15.22
CA GLY A 47 -7.90 -6.51 -15.04
C GLY A 47 -8.30 -7.10 -13.70
N ILE A 48 -7.44 -7.07 -12.70
CA ILE A 48 -7.75 -7.62 -11.37
C ILE A 48 -8.41 -6.55 -10.51
N ARG A 49 -9.59 -6.88 -9.99
CA ARG A 49 -10.38 -5.98 -9.14
C ARG A 49 -10.55 -6.52 -7.73
N GLU A 50 -10.62 -7.85 -7.58
CA GLU A 50 -10.90 -8.52 -6.31
C GLU A 50 -9.84 -9.57 -6.01
N ILE A 51 -9.61 -9.79 -4.73
CA ILE A 51 -8.63 -10.81 -4.31
C ILE A 51 -8.98 -12.18 -4.87
N TYR A 52 -10.27 -12.55 -4.89
CA TYR A 52 -10.68 -13.87 -5.36
C TYR A 52 -10.44 -14.10 -6.87
N GLU A 53 -10.13 -13.03 -7.62
CA GLU A 53 -9.81 -13.16 -9.04
C GLU A 53 -8.35 -13.57 -9.28
N LEU A 54 -7.51 -13.47 -8.26
CA LEU A 54 -6.13 -13.96 -8.30
C LEU A 54 -6.14 -15.48 -8.22
N SER A 55 -5.12 -16.14 -8.82
CA SER A 55 -4.95 -17.58 -8.64
C SER A 55 -4.64 -17.89 -7.16
N PRO A 56 -4.83 -19.14 -6.72
CA PRO A 56 -4.46 -19.52 -5.34
C PRO A 56 -3.01 -19.17 -4.99
N GLU A 57 -2.08 -19.38 -5.93
CA GLU A 57 -0.66 -19.05 -5.72
C GLU A 57 -0.46 -17.55 -5.57
N GLN A 58 -1.16 -16.76 -6.39
CA GLN A 58 -1.08 -15.31 -6.32
C GLN A 58 -1.70 -14.77 -5.03
N GLN A 59 -2.80 -15.37 -4.58
CA GLN A 59 -3.40 -15.00 -3.28
C GLN A 59 -2.44 -15.28 -2.15
N HIS A 60 -1.76 -16.43 -2.18
CA HIS A 60 -0.75 -16.77 -1.18
C HIS A 60 0.40 -15.76 -1.21
N GLN A 61 0.89 -15.43 -2.38
CA GLN A 61 1.99 -14.47 -2.55
C GLN A 61 1.59 -13.09 -2.03
N LEU A 62 0.36 -12.63 -2.36
CA LEU A 62 -0.14 -11.35 -1.89
C LEU A 62 -0.16 -11.32 -0.35
N MET A 63 -0.62 -12.39 0.29
CA MET A 63 -0.68 -12.45 1.74
C MET A 63 0.71 -12.44 2.36
N GLN A 64 1.68 -13.14 1.74
CA GLN A 64 3.06 -13.12 2.21
C GLN A 64 3.64 -11.70 2.15
N GLU A 65 3.42 -11.01 1.04
CA GLU A 65 3.90 -9.63 0.87
C GLU A 65 3.20 -8.68 1.85
N SER A 66 1.88 -8.81 1.98
CA SER A 66 1.11 -7.97 2.90
C SER A 66 1.56 -8.16 4.36
N SER A 67 1.82 -9.40 4.76
CA SER A 67 2.26 -9.71 6.13
C SER A 67 3.67 -9.18 6.40
N ALA A 68 4.58 -9.36 5.45
CA ALA A 68 5.95 -8.84 5.58
C ALA A 68 5.95 -7.31 5.64
N LEU A 69 5.17 -6.66 4.78
CA LEU A 69 5.03 -5.21 4.78
C LEU A 69 4.44 -4.71 6.10
N SER A 70 3.36 -5.34 6.56
CA SER A 70 2.69 -4.95 7.80
C SER A 70 3.62 -5.03 9.00
N ARG A 71 4.33 -6.15 9.15
CA ARG A 71 5.27 -6.34 10.26
C ARG A 71 6.39 -5.30 10.21
N GLY A 72 6.98 -5.15 9.03
CA GLY A 72 8.10 -4.21 8.86
C GLY A 72 7.69 -2.77 9.14
N MET A 73 6.52 -2.35 8.67
CA MET A 73 6.03 -1.00 8.93
C MET A 73 5.73 -0.77 10.41
N MET A 74 5.12 -1.74 11.08
CA MET A 74 4.83 -1.62 12.51
C MET A 74 6.10 -1.47 13.33
N GLU A 75 7.15 -2.20 12.98
CA GLU A 75 8.46 -2.08 13.64
C GLU A 75 9.12 -0.74 13.32
N ALA A 76 9.14 -0.35 12.04
CA ALA A 76 9.83 0.86 11.60
C ALA A 76 9.22 2.14 12.19
N PHE A 77 7.91 2.17 12.35
CA PHE A 77 7.20 3.37 12.80
C PHE A 77 6.67 3.26 14.23
N GLU A 78 6.92 2.14 14.91
CA GLU A 78 6.47 1.90 16.29
C GLU A 78 4.97 2.16 16.45
N GLY A 79 4.17 1.57 15.52
CA GLY A 79 2.74 1.79 15.49
C GLY A 79 1.97 1.03 16.54
N ASP A 80 0.74 1.46 16.79
CA ASP A 80 -0.17 0.81 17.73
C ASP A 80 -1.04 -0.22 17.05
N LYS A 81 -1.37 0.00 15.77
CA LYS A 81 -2.24 -0.92 15.03
C LYS A 81 -1.97 -0.79 13.53
N MET A 82 -2.03 -1.91 12.83
CA MET A 82 -2.00 -1.93 11.37
C MET A 82 -3.42 -2.08 10.84
N ASN A 83 -3.83 -1.15 9.95
CA ASN A 83 -5.08 -1.30 9.20
C ASN A 83 -4.74 -1.78 7.80
N VAL A 84 -5.32 -2.91 7.42
CA VAL A 84 -5.19 -3.47 6.06
C VAL A 84 -6.59 -3.48 5.46
N ALA A 85 -6.71 -2.93 4.26
CA ALA A 85 -8.03 -2.82 3.63
C ALA A 85 -7.95 -2.80 2.11
N ALA A 86 -8.99 -3.34 1.48
CA ALA A 86 -9.22 -3.21 0.04
C ALA A 86 -10.64 -2.67 -0.13
N LEU A 87 -10.76 -1.46 -0.65
CA LEU A 87 -12.07 -0.83 -0.87
C LEU A 87 -12.47 -0.96 -2.35
N GLY A 88 -11.86 -0.15 -3.21
CA GLY A 88 -12.12 -0.27 -4.65
C GLY A 88 -13.41 0.39 -5.12
N ASN A 89 -14.07 1.19 -4.28
CA ASN A 89 -15.33 1.83 -4.67
C ASN A 89 -15.13 2.91 -5.72
N MET A 90 -14.03 3.65 -5.64
CA MET A 90 -13.70 4.72 -6.58
C MET A 90 -12.69 4.26 -7.62
N VAL A 91 -11.69 3.47 -7.21
CA VAL A 91 -10.67 2.90 -8.08
C VAL A 91 -10.83 1.38 -8.04
N PRO A 92 -11.40 0.78 -9.11
CA PRO A 92 -11.68 -0.67 -9.10
C PRO A 92 -10.44 -1.55 -9.10
N GLN A 93 -9.33 -1.11 -9.68
CA GLN A 93 -8.10 -1.89 -9.70
C GLN A 93 -7.72 -2.29 -8.28
N LEU A 94 -7.48 -3.59 -8.05
CA LEU A 94 -7.18 -4.10 -6.71
C LEU A 94 -5.94 -3.42 -6.13
N HIS A 95 -6.10 -2.86 -4.96
CA HIS A 95 -4.99 -2.30 -4.19
C HIS A 95 -5.27 -2.48 -2.71
N LEU A 96 -4.28 -3.03 -1.99
CA LEU A 96 -4.36 -3.23 -0.55
C LEU A 96 -3.69 -2.08 0.17
N HIS A 97 -4.46 -1.40 1.00
CA HIS A 97 -3.94 -0.34 1.88
C HIS A 97 -3.30 -0.96 3.11
N HIS A 98 -2.17 -0.39 3.54
CA HIS A 98 -1.47 -0.75 4.77
C HIS A 98 -1.18 0.55 5.50
N ILE A 99 -1.90 0.82 6.58
CA ILE A 99 -1.83 2.10 7.28
C ILE A 99 -1.43 1.87 8.72
N VAL A 100 -0.30 2.44 9.12
CA VAL A 100 0.13 2.38 10.51
C VAL A 100 -0.68 3.40 11.30
N ARG A 101 -1.37 2.90 12.32
CA ARG A 101 -2.24 3.73 13.16
C ARG A 101 -1.63 3.94 14.54
N PHE A 102 -1.93 5.09 15.10
CA PHE A 102 -1.48 5.50 16.43
C PHE A 102 -2.69 5.94 17.22
N GLU A 103 -2.71 5.63 18.53
CA GLU A 103 -3.82 6.01 19.39
C GLU A 103 -4.02 7.51 19.48
N GLY A 104 -2.96 8.28 19.19
CA GLY A 104 -3.04 9.73 19.14
C GLY A 104 -3.28 10.33 17.76
N ASP A 105 -3.50 9.52 16.71
CA ASP A 105 -3.66 10.08 15.37
C ASP A 105 -5.02 10.77 15.19
N PRO A 106 -5.16 11.65 14.16
CA PRO A 106 -6.35 12.48 14.02
C PRO A 106 -7.66 11.73 13.84
N ALA A 107 -7.62 10.48 13.39
CA ALA A 107 -8.84 9.70 13.10
C ALA A 107 -9.15 8.65 14.17
N TRP A 108 -8.18 8.31 15.02
CA TRP A 108 -8.32 7.22 15.97
C TRP A 108 -9.58 7.36 16.85
N PRO A 109 -10.38 6.30 17.09
CA PRO A 109 -10.18 4.93 16.63
C PRO A 109 -10.85 4.62 15.29
N GLY A 110 -11.35 5.61 14.60
CA GLY A 110 -12.02 5.43 13.31
C GLY A 110 -11.03 5.23 12.17
N PRO A 111 -11.55 4.85 10.99
CA PRO A 111 -10.70 4.71 9.81
C PRO A 111 -10.22 6.09 9.32
N VAL A 112 -9.17 6.07 8.48
CA VAL A 112 -8.54 7.32 8.02
C VAL A 112 -9.37 8.03 6.95
N TRP A 113 -10.14 7.28 6.15
CA TRP A 113 -10.85 7.84 5.01
C TRP A 113 -11.92 8.83 5.44
N GLY A 114 -11.94 10.00 4.81
CA GLY A 114 -12.95 11.02 5.06
C GLY A 114 -12.71 11.85 6.31
N LYS A 115 -11.62 11.61 7.03
CA LYS A 115 -11.37 12.35 8.28
C LYS A 115 -10.87 13.76 7.99
N GLN A 116 -9.94 13.90 7.06
CA GLN A 116 -9.35 15.19 6.71
C GLN A 116 -8.76 15.11 5.31
N PRO A 117 -8.52 16.25 4.64
CA PRO A 117 -7.84 16.24 3.36
C PRO A 117 -6.41 15.71 3.49
N PRO A 118 -5.86 15.08 2.44
CA PRO A 118 -4.49 14.61 2.48
C PRO A 118 -3.51 15.77 2.62
N VAL A 119 -2.42 15.52 3.33
CA VAL A 119 -1.31 16.47 3.47
C VAL A 119 -0.13 15.90 2.67
N PRO A 120 0.14 16.43 1.47
CA PRO A 120 1.22 15.89 0.64
C PRO A 120 2.57 15.97 1.32
N TYR A 121 3.45 15.00 1.03
CA TYR A 121 4.82 15.02 1.53
C TYR A 121 5.59 16.20 0.94
N ASP A 122 6.35 16.88 1.79
CA ASP A 122 7.42 17.77 1.32
C ASP A 122 8.68 16.92 1.07
N GLU A 123 9.71 17.52 0.47
CA GLU A 123 10.93 16.79 0.10
C GLU A 123 11.62 16.17 1.33
N TYR A 124 11.67 16.88 2.43
CA TYR A 124 12.32 16.40 3.66
C TYR A 124 11.57 15.20 4.24
N ARG A 125 10.26 15.32 4.40
CA ARG A 125 9.42 14.25 4.94
C ARG A 125 9.42 13.03 4.04
N LEU A 126 9.42 13.24 2.72
CA LEU A 126 9.46 12.15 1.77
C LEU A 126 10.78 11.36 1.88
N ALA A 127 11.90 12.07 1.95
CA ALA A 127 13.21 11.42 2.12
C ALA A 127 13.26 10.63 3.43
N GLU A 128 12.69 11.19 4.49
CA GLU A 128 12.67 10.56 5.81
C GLU A 128 11.84 9.26 5.80
N VAL A 129 10.63 9.30 5.24
CA VAL A 129 9.77 8.10 5.19
C VAL A 129 10.37 7.04 4.29
N LYS A 130 10.99 7.43 3.18
CA LYS A 130 11.66 6.47 2.29
C LYS A 130 12.82 5.78 2.99
N ARG A 131 13.59 6.52 3.81
CA ARG A 131 14.67 5.93 4.60
C ARG A 131 14.14 4.88 5.58
N SER A 132 13.05 5.21 6.27
CA SER A 132 12.43 4.27 7.21
C SER A 132 11.87 3.04 6.53
N LEU A 133 11.37 3.18 5.30
CA LEU A 133 10.78 2.08 4.55
C LEU A 133 11.81 1.21 3.84
N ALA A 134 13.02 1.71 3.57
CA ALA A 134 14.01 0.96 2.78
C ALA A 134 14.27 -0.46 3.30
N PRO A 135 14.51 -0.69 4.60
CA PRO A 135 14.70 -2.06 5.10
C PRO A 135 13.44 -2.91 4.96
N VAL A 136 12.27 -2.30 5.09
CA VAL A 136 10.99 -2.99 4.97
C VAL A 136 10.80 -3.49 3.53
N LEU A 137 11.08 -2.63 2.56
CA LEU A 137 10.94 -2.97 1.15
C LEU A 137 11.93 -4.07 0.73
N SER A 138 13.14 -4.08 1.30
CA SER A 138 14.11 -5.15 1.05
C SER A 138 13.57 -6.51 1.47
N GLN A 139 12.80 -6.55 2.54
CA GLN A 139 12.22 -7.81 3.03
C GLN A 139 11.11 -8.33 2.13
N LEU A 140 10.42 -7.46 1.41
CA LEU A 140 9.37 -7.87 0.48
C LEU A 140 9.93 -8.69 -0.68
N ASP A 141 11.14 -8.40 -1.12
CA ASP A 141 11.78 -9.15 -2.20
C ASP A 141 12.07 -10.59 -1.80
N ALA A 142 12.18 -10.85 -0.50
CA ALA A 142 12.43 -12.20 0.05
C ALA A 142 11.13 -12.93 0.41
N ALA A 143 10.00 -12.24 0.34
CA ALA A 143 8.72 -12.81 0.76
C ALA A 143 8.12 -13.79 -0.26
#